data_80d33904cf9b16bb7e98390758bfc66b
#
_entry.id   80d33904cf9b16bb7e98390758bfc66b
#
_cell.length_a   1.000
_cell.length_b   1.000
_cell.length_c   1.000
_cell.angle_alpha   90.00
_cell.angle_beta   90.00
_cell.angle_gamma   90.00
#
_symmetry.space_group_name_H-M   'P 1'
#
loop_
_entity.id
_entity.type
_entity.pdbx_description
1 polymer ?
#
loop_
_entity_poly.entity_id
_entity_poly.type
_entity_poly.pdbx_seq_one_letter_code
_entity_poly.pdbx_strand_id
1 'polypeptide(L)'
;MRIDRLYHPVTTLGPGTRVAVWTSGCSKHCPGCANPELWGPRPEANLPPARVAAILNELAARTGCHRITFTGGDPLEQAAELAQVLEAIRPAFDDILLYTGFTLEELQRDPRIPRTLLAEDPADAAPVLEDALASEGTLPPVAPEQAPAHRGLIDVLIDGPYVAALNDGACGLRGSTNQRVIVLNPALETLYHDEERKPRRVQNAVFDGRALSIGIHGRPSGEEPL
;
A
#
# COMPACT_ATOMS: atom_id res chain seq x y z
N MET A 1 -9.87 13.54 -5.75
CA MET A 1 -9.07 12.86 -4.69
C MET A 1 -8.33 13.89 -3.84
N ARG A 2 -8.45 13.81 -2.52
CA ARG A 2 -7.83 14.76 -1.59
C ARG A 2 -6.40 14.33 -1.29
N ILE A 3 -5.44 15.05 -1.86
CA ILE A 3 -3.99 14.82 -1.68
C ILE A 3 -3.44 15.93 -0.80
N ASP A 4 -2.89 15.59 0.35
CA ASP A 4 -2.23 16.57 1.23
C ASP A 4 -0.84 16.92 0.73
N ARG A 5 -0.03 15.92 0.45
CA ARG A 5 1.35 16.08 -0.02
C ARG A 5 1.84 14.90 -0.85
N LEU A 6 2.86 15.15 -1.64
CA LEU A 6 3.58 14.18 -2.42
C LEU A 6 5.09 14.43 -2.24
N TYR A 7 5.86 13.39 -2.04
CA TYR A 7 7.30 13.50 -1.86
C TYR A 7 8.06 12.39 -2.60
N HIS A 8 9.21 12.74 -3.14
CA HIS A 8 10.18 11.86 -3.76
C HIS A 8 11.59 12.46 -3.60
N PRO A 9 12.64 11.70 -3.32
CA PRO A 9 12.66 10.24 -3.09
C PRO A 9 12.31 9.86 -1.65
N VAL A 10 11.55 8.78 -1.46
CA VAL A 10 11.27 8.16 -0.16
C VAL A 10 11.86 6.76 -0.12
N THR A 11 12.55 6.41 0.99
CA THR A 11 13.23 5.11 1.15
C THR A 11 12.82 4.38 2.42
N THR A 12 11.80 4.88 3.13
CA THR A 12 11.38 4.41 4.47
C THR A 12 9.96 3.90 4.54
N LEU A 13 9.20 3.98 3.44
CA LEU A 13 7.81 3.52 3.34
C LEU A 13 7.65 2.41 2.30
N GLY A 14 8.52 1.41 2.34
CA GLY A 14 8.55 0.26 1.43
C GLY A 14 9.93 0.04 0.82
N PRO A 15 10.10 -1.04 0.04
CA PRO A 15 11.37 -1.37 -0.60
C PRO A 15 11.83 -0.33 -1.61
N GLY A 16 13.14 -0.07 -1.63
CA GLY A 16 13.78 0.80 -2.62
C GLY A 16 13.40 2.28 -2.52
N THR A 17 13.61 3.03 -3.62
CA THR A 17 13.21 4.42 -3.74
C THR A 17 11.79 4.50 -4.30
N ARG A 18 10.94 5.32 -3.67
CA ARG A 18 9.50 5.41 -3.96
C ARG A 18 9.03 6.85 -4.08
N VAL A 19 7.95 7.03 -4.80
CA VAL A 19 7.08 8.20 -4.63
C VAL A 19 6.16 7.91 -3.44
N ALA A 20 5.98 8.84 -2.51
CA ALA A 20 4.99 8.70 -1.45
C ALA A 20 3.91 9.78 -1.58
N VAL A 21 2.66 9.37 -1.45
CA VAL A 21 1.46 10.21 -1.57
C VAL A 21 0.69 10.13 -0.26
N TRP A 22 0.46 11.27 0.40
CA TRP A 22 -0.38 11.38 1.58
C TRP A 22 -1.74 11.93 1.21
N THR A 23 -2.78 11.19 1.56
CA THR A 23 -4.18 11.63 1.44
C THR A 23 -4.67 12.31 2.70
N SER A 24 -5.81 13.00 2.66
CA SER A 24 -6.50 13.53 3.84
C SER A 24 -7.90 12.94 3.97
N GLY A 25 -8.32 12.77 5.22
CA GLY A 25 -9.54 12.07 5.64
C GLY A 25 -9.23 10.65 6.12
N CYS A 26 -9.60 10.34 7.37
CA CYS A 26 -9.46 9.02 7.97
C CYS A 26 -10.48 8.88 9.11
N SER A 27 -11.39 7.89 9.01
CA SER A 27 -12.41 7.64 10.02
C SER A 27 -11.89 6.82 11.23
N LYS A 28 -10.72 6.21 11.12
CA LYS A 28 -10.17 5.34 12.18
C LYS A 28 -9.66 6.11 13.39
N HIS A 29 -9.11 7.32 13.22
CA HIS A 29 -8.61 8.20 14.30
C HIS A 29 -7.79 7.45 15.36
N CYS A 30 -6.85 6.62 14.94
CA CYS A 30 -6.06 5.77 15.84
C CYS A 30 -5.26 6.60 16.86
N PRO A 31 -5.36 6.34 18.17
CA PRO A 31 -4.51 6.98 19.16
C PRO A 31 -3.03 6.74 18.87
N GLY A 32 -2.22 7.82 18.89
CA GLY A 32 -0.79 7.75 18.55
C GLY A 32 -0.50 7.63 17.06
N CYS A 33 -1.46 7.95 16.20
CA CYS A 33 -1.27 7.99 14.74
C CYS A 33 -0.09 8.91 14.37
N ALA A 34 0.70 8.52 13.37
CA ALA A 34 1.83 9.31 12.89
C ALA A 34 1.41 10.62 12.18
N ASN A 35 0.18 10.69 11.66
CA ASN A 35 -0.34 11.84 10.93
C ASN A 35 -1.74 12.24 11.40
N PRO A 36 -1.93 12.63 12.68
CA PRO A 36 -3.25 12.99 13.21
C PRO A 36 -3.83 14.24 12.53
N GLU A 37 -2.98 15.11 11.97
CA GLU A 37 -3.37 16.27 11.19
C GLU A 37 -4.12 15.95 9.90
N LEU A 38 -4.06 14.69 9.45
CA LEU A 38 -4.72 14.20 8.22
C LEU A 38 -6.04 13.46 8.49
N TRP A 39 -6.52 13.39 9.72
CA TRP A 39 -7.80 12.75 10.01
C TRP A 39 -8.98 13.51 9.38
N GLY A 40 -8.96 14.85 9.46
CA GLY A 40 -9.98 15.66 8.80
C GLY A 40 -9.82 15.69 7.28
N PRO A 41 -10.90 15.62 6.52
CA PRO A 41 -10.83 15.86 5.09
C PRO A 41 -10.47 17.32 4.81
N ARG A 42 -9.62 17.54 3.81
CA ARG A 42 -9.23 18.88 3.34
C ARG A 42 -9.81 19.13 1.95
N PRO A 43 -11.00 19.72 1.84
CA PRO A 43 -11.66 19.93 0.54
C PRO A 43 -10.84 20.80 -0.41
N GLU A 44 -10.07 21.75 0.11
CA GLU A 44 -9.16 22.61 -0.64
C GLU A 44 -8.03 21.87 -1.34
N ALA A 45 -7.68 20.67 -0.85
CA ALA A 45 -6.66 19.79 -1.41
C ALA A 45 -7.24 18.80 -2.43
N ASN A 46 -8.51 18.96 -2.83
CA ASN A 46 -9.17 18.04 -3.75
C ASN A 46 -8.77 18.32 -5.20
N LEU A 47 -8.19 17.31 -5.84
CA LEU A 47 -7.79 17.32 -7.24
C LEU A 47 -8.61 16.29 -8.03
N PRO A 48 -8.96 16.56 -9.28
CA PRO A 48 -9.52 15.54 -10.16
C PRO A 48 -8.56 14.33 -10.27
N PRO A 49 -9.04 13.07 -10.23
CA PRO A 49 -8.20 11.88 -10.37
C PRO A 49 -7.26 11.92 -11.56
N ALA A 50 -7.74 12.37 -12.73
CA ALA A 50 -6.92 12.52 -13.93
C ALA A 50 -5.74 13.50 -13.74
N ARG A 51 -5.91 14.55 -12.92
CA ARG A 51 -4.82 15.49 -12.62
C ARG A 51 -3.77 14.86 -11.71
N VAL A 52 -4.22 14.11 -10.70
CA VAL A 52 -3.31 13.35 -9.81
C VAL A 52 -2.50 12.36 -10.63
N ALA A 53 -3.15 11.57 -11.47
CA ALA A 53 -2.49 10.61 -12.34
C ALA A 53 -1.47 11.26 -13.29
N ALA A 54 -1.81 12.39 -13.88
CA ALA A 54 -0.88 13.13 -14.76
C ALA A 54 0.39 13.58 -14.03
N ILE A 55 0.25 14.09 -12.79
CA ILE A 55 1.41 14.49 -11.95
C ILE A 55 2.28 13.29 -11.62
N LEU A 56 1.69 12.16 -11.25
CA LEU A 56 2.42 10.94 -10.89
C LEU A 56 3.15 10.33 -12.09
N ASN A 57 2.50 10.27 -13.26
CA ASN A 57 3.12 9.77 -14.48
C ASN A 57 4.28 10.69 -14.95
N GLU A 58 4.12 12.01 -14.85
CA GLU A 58 5.20 12.96 -15.15
C GLU A 58 6.37 12.75 -14.19
N LEU A 59 6.09 12.56 -12.89
CA LEU A 59 7.13 12.31 -11.90
C LEU A 59 7.88 11.00 -12.17
N ALA A 60 7.16 9.91 -12.49
CA ALA A 60 7.77 8.64 -12.87
C ALA A 60 8.68 8.81 -14.11
N ALA A 61 8.20 9.48 -15.15
CA ALA A 61 8.97 9.72 -16.37
C ALA A 61 10.25 10.55 -16.12
N ARG A 62 10.16 11.55 -15.24
CA ARG A 62 11.30 12.44 -14.93
C ARG A 62 12.35 11.81 -14.02
N THR A 63 11.92 10.93 -13.11
CA THR A 63 12.80 10.37 -12.06
C THR A 63 13.23 8.93 -12.33
N GLY A 64 12.55 8.24 -13.24
CA GLY A 64 12.71 6.79 -13.44
C GLY A 64 12.22 5.96 -12.24
N CYS A 65 11.40 6.56 -11.35
CA CYS A 65 10.87 5.86 -10.19
C CYS A 65 9.56 5.15 -10.55
N HIS A 66 9.55 3.82 -10.45
CA HIS A 66 8.41 2.96 -10.78
C HIS A 66 7.73 2.36 -9.54
N ARG A 67 8.03 2.87 -8.34
CA ARG A 67 7.46 2.42 -7.07
C ARG A 67 6.73 3.55 -6.38
N ILE A 68 5.53 3.27 -5.87
CA ILE A 68 4.70 4.27 -5.21
C ILE A 68 4.09 3.73 -3.93
N THR A 69 3.94 4.60 -2.93
CA THR A 69 3.26 4.31 -1.66
C THR A 69 2.15 5.31 -1.43
N PHE A 70 0.94 4.83 -1.22
CA PHE A 70 -0.19 5.64 -0.76
C PHE A 70 -0.39 5.47 0.75
N THR A 71 -0.51 6.59 1.45
CA THR A 71 -0.60 6.67 2.92
C THR A 71 -1.29 7.97 3.35
N GLY A 72 -1.08 8.45 4.57
CA GLY A 72 -1.51 9.76 5.08
C GLY A 72 -2.71 9.66 6.00
N GLY A 73 -3.87 10.17 5.60
CA GLY A 73 -5.16 9.79 6.13
C GLY A 73 -5.42 8.32 5.81
N ASP A 74 -6.58 7.98 5.30
CA ASP A 74 -6.76 6.64 4.72
C ASP A 74 -7.09 6.76 3.23
N PRO A 75 -6.23 6.23 2.32
CA PRO A 75 -6.50 6.34 0.89
C PRO A 75 -7.81 5.68 0.46
N LEU A 76 -8.28 4.65 1.19
CA LEU A 76 -9.52 3.93 0.89
C LEU A 76 -10.79 4.63 1.37
N GLU A 77 -10.67 5.74 2.12
CA GLU A 77 -11.79 6.68 2.32
C GLU A 77 -12.23 7.38 1.02
N GLN A 78 -11.44 7.20 -0.05
CA GLN A 78 -11.67 7.76 -1.39
C GLN A 78 -11.46 6.67 -2.45
N ALA A 79 -11.94 5.46 -2.17
CA ALA A 79 -11.61 4.27 -2.95
C ALA A 79 -11.97 4.39 -4.45
N ALA A 80 -13.09 5.05 -4.77
CA ALA A 80 -13.51 5.24 -6.16
C ALA A 80 -12.57 6.15 -6.95
N GLU A 81 -12.14 7.26 -6.36
CA GLU A 81 -11.17 8.16 -6.97
C GLU A 81 -9.77 7.54 -7.01
N LEU A 82 -9.42 6.78 -5.96
CA LEU A 82 -8.16 6.06 -5.92
C LEU A 82 -8.07 5.03 -7.05
N ALA A 83 -9.12 4.25 -7.28
CA ALA A 83 -9.16 3.28 -8.38
C ALA A 83 -8.87 3.94 -9.74
N GLN A 84 -9.51 5.08 -10.03
CA GLN A 84 -9.27 5.84 -11.27
C GLN A 84 -7.80 6.31 -11.39
N VAL A 85 -7.20 6.75 -10.27
CA VAL A 85 -5.78 7.14 -10.25
C VAL A 85 -4.90 5.94 -10.52
N LEU A 86 -5.12 4.82 -9.81
CA LEU A 86 -4.29 3.62 -9.93
C LEU A 86 -4.38 3.00 -11.33
N GLU A 87 -5.57 2.94 -11.94
CA GLU A 87 -5.75 2.50 -13.33
C GLU A 87 -4.91 3.33 -14.30
N ALA A 88 -4.92 4.67 -14.13
CA ALA A 88 -4.22 5.58 -15.02
C ALA A 88 -2.69 5.59 -14.82
N ILE A 89 -2.19 5.22 -13.63
CA ILE A 89 -0.74 5.20 -13.35
C ILE A 89 -0.13 3.80 -13.46
N ARG A 90 -0.94 2.72 -13.49
CA ARG A 90 -0.47 1.33 -13.52
C ARG A 90 0.60 1.06 -14.59
N PRO A 91 0.55 1.64 -15.82
CA PRO A 91 1.60 1.45 -16.82
C PRO A 91 2.97 2.00 -16.43
N ALA A 92 3.03 2.96 -15.49
CA ALA A 92 4.26 3.60 -15.05
C ALA A 92 4.79 3.07 -13.70
N PHE A 93 3.95 2.35 -12.93
CA PHE A 93 4.32 1.86 -11.62
C PHE A 93 4.07 0.35 -11.52
N ASP A 94 5.13 -0.39 -11.17
CA ASP A 94 5.15 -1.86 -11.06
C ASP A 94 5.10 -2.36 -9.61
N ASP A 95 5.16 -1.44 -8.62
CA ASP A 95 5.07 -1.74 -7.19
C ASP A 95 4.25 -0.65 -6.49
N ILE A 96 2.95 -0.93 -6.31
CA ILE A 96 1.97 -0.05 -5.66
C ILE A 96 1.66 -0.57 -4.27
N LEU A 97 2.23 0.10 -3.26
CA LEU A 97 2.03 -0.17 -1.84
C LEU A 97 0.98 0.77 -1.26
N LEU A 98 0.06 0.25 -0.47
CA LEU A 98 -0.98 1.04 0.18
C LEU A 98 -1.07 0.74 1.67
N TYR A 99 -1.11 1.79 2.50
CA TYR A 99 -1.41 1.71 3.93
C TYR A 99 -2.88 2.05 4.17
N THR A 100 -3.56 1.22 4.97
CA THR A 100 -4.94 1.45 5.39
C THR A 100 -5.20 1.02 6.83
N GLY A 101 -6.13 1.69 7.49
CA GLY A 101 -6.64 1.27 8.79
C GLY A 101 -7.77 0.23 8.70
N PHE A 102 -8.25 -0.09 7.50
CA PHE A 102 -9.21 -1.18 7.30
C PHE A 102 -8.47 -2.52 7.19
N THR A 103 -9.12 -3.60 7.59
CA THR A 103 -8.61 -4.95 7.31
C THR A 103 -9.02 -5.40 5.92
N LEU A 104 -8.28 -6.34 5.32
CA LEU A 104 -8.62 -6.92 4.02
C LEU A 104 -10.05 -7.46 3.99
N GLU A 105 -10.47 -8.12 5.08
CA GLU A 105 -11.80 -8.69 5.22
C GLU A 105 -12.89 -7.61 5.29
N GLU A 106 -12.63 -6.45 5.90
CA GLU A 106 -13.53 -5.29 5.85
C GLU A 106 -13.66 -4.78 4.41
N LEU A 107 -12.52 -4.63 3.71
CA LEU A 107 -12.47 -4.11 2.34
C LEU A 107 -13.20 -5.03 1.34
N GLN A 108 -13.06 -6.35 1.48
CA GLN A 108 -13.73 -7.32 0.62
C GLN A 108 -15.26 -7.32 0.80
N ARG A 109 -15.76 -6.94 1.99
CA ARG A 109 -17.21 -6.88 2.28
C ARG A 109 -17.83 -5.52 1.98
N ASP A 110 -17.04 -4.46 1.87
CA ASP A 110 -17.56 -3.12 1.65
C ASP A 110 -17.88 -2.89 0.16
N PRO A 111 -19.15 -2.71 -0.22
CA PRO A 111 -19.53 -2.49 -1.61
C PRO A 111 -19.04 -1.17 -2.20
N ARG A 112 -18.53 -0.25 -1.37
CA ARG A 112 -17.95 1.02 -1.82
C ARG A 112 -16.52 0.85 -2.34
N ILE A 113 -15.88 -0.28 -2.04
CA ILE A 113 -14.53 -0.58 -2.49
C ILE A 113 -14.58 -1.24 -3.87
N PRO A 114 -14.05 -0.59 -4.92
CA PRO A 114 -13.98 -1.20 -6.25
C PRO A 114 -13.16 -2.51 -6.23
N ARG A 115 -13.72 -3.57 -6.78
CA ARG A 115 -13.04 -4.89 -6.81
C ARG A 115 -11.73 -4.86 -7.60
N THR A 116 -11.59 -3.92 -8.53
CA THR A 116 -10.35 -3.69 -9.28
C THR A 116 -9.17 -3.27 -8.40
N LEU A 117 -9.39 -2.75 -7.20
CA LEU A 117 -8.31 -2.40 -6.26
C LEU A 117 -7.62 -3.63 -5.70
N LEU A 118 -8.39 -4.65 -5.36
CA LEU A 118 -7.90 -5.89 -4.78
C LEU A 118 -7.89 -6.98 -5.86
N ALA A 119 -6.98 -7.92 -5.78
CA ALA A 119 -7.03 -9.12 -6.62
C ALA A 119 -8.39 -9.82 -6.42
N GLU A 120 -9.01 -10.31 -7.50
CA GLU A 120 -10.20 -11.15 -7.40
C GLU A 120 -9.93 -12.33 -6.46
N ASP A 121 -10.97 -12.71 -5.70
CA ASP A 121 -10.93 -13.80 -4.73
C ASP A 121 -10.27 -15.05 -5.35
N PRO A 122 -9.36 -15.77 -4.66
CA PRO A 122 -8.81 -17.03 -5.14
C PRO A 122 -9.88 -18.06 -5.55
N ALA A 123 -11.12 -17.91 -5.08
CA ALA A 123 -12.28 -18.72 -5.51
C ALA A 123 -12.72 -18.45 -6.96
N ASP A 124 -12.38 -17.30 -7.55
CA ASP A 124 -12.59 -16.99 -8.97
C ASP A 124 -11.37 -17.35 -9.86
N ALA A 125 -10.27 -17.74 -9.26
CA ALA A 125 -9.20 -18.43 -9.97
C ALA A 125 -9.72 -19.80 -10.40
N ALA A 126 -9.70 -20.07 -11.70
CA ALA A 126 -10.26 -21.26 -12.36
C ALA A 126 -10.06 -22.54 -11.52
N PRO A 127 -11.05 -23.46 -11.53
CA PRO A 127 -10.99 -24.68 -10.73
C PRO A 127 -9.68 -25.40 -11.05
N VAL A 128 -8.92 -25.65 -10.02
CA VAL A 128 -7.81 -26.61 -10.09
C VAL A 128 -8.43 -27.90 -10.56
N LEU A 129 -7.99 -28.38 -11.72
CA LEU A 129 -8.39 -29.65 -12.31
C LEU A 129 -8.10 -30.79 -11.32
N GLU A 130 -9.06 -31.12 -10.45
CA GLU A 130 -9.04 -32.34 -9.64
C GLU A 130 -9.41 -33.60 -10.45
N ASP A 131 -9.64 -33.51 -11.76
CA ASP A 131 -10.06 -34.61 -12.63
C ASP A 131 -8.99 -35.13 -13.63
N ALA A 132 -7.70 -35.05 -13.26
CA ALA A 132 -6.64 -35.64 -14.11
C ALA A 132 -5.87 -36.78 -13.44
N LEU A 133 -6.54 -37.63 -12.67
CA LEU A 133 -5.99 -38.88 -12.17
C LEU A 133 -6.62 -40.08 -12.87
N ALA A 134 -6.58 -40.16 -14.21
CA ALA A 134 -6.81 -41.39 -14.95
C ALA A 134 -6.33 -41.27 -16.40
N SER A 135 -5.02 -41.28 -16.63
CA SER A 135 -4.44 -41.91 -17.83
C SER A 135 -2.92 -41.94 -17.72
N GLU A 136 -2.37 -43.16 -17.78
CA GLU A 136 -0.93 -43.39 -17.93
C GLU A 136 -0.50 -42.88 -19.33
N GLY A 137 0.18 -41.73 -19.35
CA GLY A 137 0.76 -41.15 -20.53
C GLY A 137 1.93 -40.24 -20.12
N THR A 138 3.08 -40.43 -20.77
CA THR A 138 4.32 -39.67 -20.59
C THR A 138 4.03 -38.17 -20.56
N LEU A 139 4.32 -37.53 -19.44
CA LEU A 139 4.15 -36.07 -19.26
C LEU A 139 5.07 -35.33 -20.23
N PRO A 140 4.55 -34.35 -21.02
CA PRO A 140 5.39 -33.43 -21.74
C PRO A 140 6.21 -32.55 -20.74
N PRO A 141 7.37 -32.00 -21.15
CA PRO A 141 8.15 -31.14 -20.29
C PRO A 141 7.28 -29.96 -19.82
N VAL A 142 7.11 -29.82 -18.50
CA VAL A 142 6.38 -28.74 -17.88
C VAL A 142 7.12 -27.45 -18.23
N ALA A 143 6.47 -26.59 -19.03
CA ALA A 143 6.92 -25.23 -19.19
C ALA A 143 6.91 -24.54 -17.79
N PRO A 144 7.83 -23.60 -17.51
CA PRO A 144 7.84 -22.91 -16.22
C PRO A 144 6.45 -22.33 -15.99
N GLU A 145 5.79 -22.80 -14.94
CA GLU A 145 4.48 -22.36 -14.51
C GLU A 145 4.51 -20.85 -14.33
N GLN A 146 3.84 -20.14 -15.23
CA GLN A 146 3.73 -18.71 -15.13
C GLN A 146 2.93 -18.44 -13.84
N ALA A 147 3.55 -17.76 -12.87
CA ALA A 147 2.86 -17.33 -11.68
C ALA A 147 1.54 -16.64 -12.09
N PRO A 148 0.42 -16.90 -11.38
CA PRO A 148 -0.87 -16.32 -11.74
C PRO A 148 -0.72 -14.80 -11.84
N ALA A 149 -1.15 -14.23 -12.98
CA ALA A 149 -1.04 -12.81 -13.22
C ALA A 149 -1.82 -12.05 -12.15
N HIS A 150 -1.14 -11.17 -11.42
CA HIS A 150 -1.80 -10.29 -10.47
C HIS A 150 -2.83 -9.41 -11.21
N ARG A 151 -4.08 -9.44 -10.77
CA ARG A 151 -5.21 -8.74 -11.43
C ARG A 151 -5.65 -7.47 -10.71
N GLY A 152 -5.20 -7.25 -9.46
CA GLY A 152 -5.53 -6.06 -8.68
C GLY A 152 -4.66 -4.84 -9.06
N LEU A 153 -5.14 -3.66 -8.70
CA LEU A 153 -4.41 -2.40 -8.88
C LEU A 153 -3.43 -2.12 -7.73
N ILE A 154 -3.64 -2.75 -6.56
CA ILE A 154 -2.75 -2.68 -5.39
C ILE A 154 -1.89 -3.94 -5.37
N ASP A 155 -0.58 -3.77 -5.33
CA ASP A 155 0.35 -4.91 -5.27
C ASP A 155 0.59 -5.39 -3.84
N VAL A 156 0.64 -4.45 -2.88
CA VAL A 156 0.88 -4.76 -1.47
C VAL A 156 0.02 -3.87 -0.59
N LEU A 157 -0.60 -4.48 0.42
CA LEU A 157 -1.45 -3.81 1.38
C LEU A 157 -0.84 -3.94 2.79
N ILE A 158 -0.66 -2.80 3.47
CA ILE A 158 -0.42 -2.78 4.92
C ILE A 158 -1.77 -2.47 5.56
N ASP A 159 -2.40 -3.48 6.14
CA ASP A 159 -3.79 -3.42 6.61
C ASP A 159 -3.93 -3.38 8.14
N GLY A 160 -5.07 -2.90 8.59
CA GLY A 160 -5.45 -2.84 9.99
C GLY A 160 -5.11 -1.53 10.71
N PRO A 161 -5.90 -1.18 11.73
CA PRO A 161 -5.70 0.05 12.48
C PRO A 161 -4.41 0.00 13.29
N TYR A 162 -3.76 1.17 13.44
CA TYR A 162 -2.62 1.29 14.34
C TYR A 162 -3.09 1.16 15.80
N VAL A 163 -2.39 0.32 16.58
CA VAL A 163 -2.63 0.12 18.01
C VAL A 163 -1.33 0.40 18.77
N ALA A 164 -1.28 1.54 19.49
CA ALA A 164 -0.08 2.02 20.16
C ALA A 164 0.51 0.99 21.16
N ALA A 165 -0.34 0.26 21.89
CA ALA A 165 0.08 -0.78 22.84
C ALA A 165 0.78 -1.97 22.16
N LEU A 166 0.53 -2.18 20.87
CA LEU A 166 1.12 -3.24 20.05
C LEU A 166 2.29 -2.76 19.18
N ASN A 167 2.77 -1.54 19.40
CA ASN A 167 3.95 -1.02 18.71
C ASN A 167 5.21 -1.58 19.37
N ASP A 168 5.80 -2.61 18.78
CA ASP A 168 7.02 -3.28 19.23
C ASP A 168 8.32 -2.61 18.78
N GLY A 169 8.24 -1.65 17.87
CA GLY A 169 9.42 -0.97 17.31
C GLY A 169 10.22 -1.80 16.31
N ALA A 170 9.83 -3.03 16.01
CA ALA A 170 10.66 -3.99 15.29
C ALA A 170 10.51 -3.96 13.77
N CYS A 171 9.27 -4.07 13.25
CA CYS A 171 9.02 -4.16 11.81
C CYS A 171 9.14 -2.82 11.11
N GLY A 172 9.92 -2.75 10.03
CA GLY A 172 10.14 -1.54 9.23
C GLY A 172 8.94 -1.08 8.40
N LEU A 173 7.97 -1.96 8.15
CA LEU A 173 6.82 -1.68 7.27
C LEU A 173 5.52 -1.39 8.02
N ARG A 174 5.39 -1.77 9.31
CA ARG A 174 4.14 -1.62 10.06
C ARG A 174 4.37 -0.95 11.41
N GLY A 175 3.38 -0.19 11.87
CA GLY A 175 3.45 0.56 13.13
C GLY A 175 3.16 -0.29 14.37
N SER A 176 2.37 -1.35 14.24
CA SER A 176 1.96 -2.24 15.33
C SER A 176 1.80 -3.68 14.85
N THR A 177 1.94 -4.64 15.78
CA THR A 177 2.01 -6.08 15.45
C THR A 177 0.69 -6.66 14.91
N ASN A 178 -0.45 -6.00 15.16
CA ASN A 178 -1.74 -6.39 14.60
C ASN A 178 -1.90 -6.02 13.11
N GLN A 179 -1.08 -5.11 12.59
CA GLN A 179 -1.09 -4.79 11.16
C GLN A 179 -0.39 -5.89 10.38
N ARG A 180 -0.92 -6.19 9.17
CA ARG A 180 -0.38 -7.23 8.30
C ARG A 180 0.25 -6.62 7.06
N VAL A 181 1.30 -7.25 6.57
CA VAL A 181 1.85 -7.00 5.23
C VAL A 181 1.29 -8.07 4.32
N ILE A 182 0.36 -7.69 3.45
CA ILE A 182 -0.33 -8.61 2.55
C ILE A 182 0.17 -8.35 1.14
N VAL A 183 0.93 -9.31 0.60
CA VAL A 183 1.43 -9.24 -0.77
C VAL A 183 0.37 -9.84 -1.70
N LEU A 184 -0.30 -8.98 -2.46
CA LEU A 184 -1.33 -9.36 -3.43
C LEU A 184 -0.70 -9.73 -4.79
N ASN A 185 0.47 -9.15 -5.10
CA ASN A 185 1.24 -9.49 -6.29
C ASN A 185 2.36 -10.48 -5.96
N PRO A 186 2.23 -11.78 -6.31
CA PRO A 186 3.22 -12.80 -5.95
C PRO A 186 4.64 -12.50 -6.44
N ALA A 187 4.80 -11.72 -7.50
CA ALA A 187 6.12 -11.34 -8.01
C ALA A 187 6.92 -10.47 -7.02
N LEU A 188 6.26 -9.85 -6.03
CA LEU A 188 6.89 -9.00 -5.02
C LEU A 188 7.09 -9.71 -3.67
N GLU A 189 6.68 -10.97 -3.51
CA GLU A 189 6.67 -11.68 -2.23
C GLU A 189 8.05 -11.70 -1.56
N THR A 190 9.08 -12.14 -2.26
CA THR A 190 10.45 -12.18 -1.73
C THR A 190 10.94 -10.79 -1.32
N LEU A 191 10.67 -9.77 -2.14
CA LEU A 191 11.10 -8.39 -1.90
C LEU A 191 10.50 -7.83 -0.59
N TYR A 192 9.20 -8.05 -0.36
CA TYR A 192 8.52 -7.53 0.82
C TYR A 192 8.81 -8.35 2.07
N HIS A 193 8.96 -9.66 1.96
CA HIS A 193 9.40 -10.52 3.06
C HIS A 193 10.80 -10.13 3.58
N ASP A 194 11.71 -9.77 2.69
CA ASP A 194 13.03 -9.27 3.08
C ASP A 194 12.93 -7.87 3.72
N GLU A 195 12.03 -7.00 3.25
CA GLU A 195 11.85 -5.66 3.82
C GLU A 195 11.23 -5.71 5.21
N GLU A 196 10.30 -6.62 5.50
CA GLU A 196 9.71 -6.79 6.84
C GLU A 196 10.75 -7.11 7.93
N ARG A 197 11.83 -7.79 7.57
CA ARG A 197 12.92 -8.16 8.48
C ARG A 197 13.88 -7.01 8.80
N LYS A 198 13.80 -5.92 8.03
CA LYS A 198 14.68 -4.76 8.24
C LYS A 198 14.19 -3.92 9.42
N PRO A 199 15.12 -3.29 10.14
CA PRO A 199 14.75 -2.38 11.21
C PRO A 199 14.03 -1.15 10.64
N ARG A 200 13.25 -0.49 11.48
CA ARG A 200 12.62 0.79 11.16
C ARG A 200 13.66 1.83 10.78
N ARG A 201 13.29 2.64 9.80
CA ARG A 201 14.09 3.75 9.34
C ARG A 201 13.21 4.99 9.26
N VAL A 202 13.80 6.13 9.56
CA VAL A 202 13.17 7.43 9.43
C VAL A 202 14.03 8.29 8.52
N GLN A 203 13.42 8.92 7.56
CA GLN A 203 14.02 9.89 6.65
C GLN A 203 13.54 11.28 7.03
N ASN A 204 14.46 12.21 7.24
CA ASN A 204 14.14 13.60 7.45
C ASN A 204 14.32 14.39 6.15
N ALA A 205 13.36 15.23 5.83
CA ALA A 205 13.35 16.05 4.64
C ALA A 205 12.84 17.46 4.99
N VAL A 206 13.09 18.42 4.10
CA VAL A 206 12.45 19.74 4.19
C VAL A 206 11.40 19.82 3.10
N PHE A 207 10.18 20.12 3.48
CA PHE A 207 9.05 20.29 2.59
C PHE A 207 8.33 21.59 2.92
N ASP A 208 8.20 22.47 1.95
CA ASP A 208 7.58 23.79 2.11
C ASP A 208 8.13 24.57 3.33
N GLY A 209 9.47 24.57 3.49
CA GLY A 209 10.14 25.25 4.61
C GLY A 209 9.97 24.60 5.99
N ARG A 210 9.32 23.43 6.08
CA ARG A 210 9.09 22.68 7.32
C ARG A 210 9.86 21.38 7.32
N ALA A 211 10.29 20.94 8.49
CA ALA A 211 10.86 19.60 8.65
C ALA A 211 9.76 18.55 8.46
N LEU A 212 9.99 17.58 7.58
CA LEU A 212 9.13 16.43 7.36
C LEU A 212 9.88 15.17 7.78
N SER A 213 9.33 14.43 8.73
CA SER A 213 9.84 13.12 9.14
C SER A 213 9.01 12.02 8.49
N ILE A 214 9.65 11.17 7.69
CA ILE A 214 9.00 10.15 6.88
C ILE A 214 9.47 8.78 7.33
N GLY A 215 8.53 7.91 7.69
CA GLY A 215 8.83 6.53 8.10
C GLY A 215 7.88 6.04 9.17
N ILE A 216 8.10 4.81 9.61
CA ILE A 216 7.38 4.22 10.73
C ILE A 216 8.13 4.59 12.01
N HIS A 217 7.56 5.51 12.78
CA HIS A 217 8.19 5.98 14.01
C HIS A 217 8.13 4.92 15.11
N GLY A 218 9.19 4.86 15.92
CA GLY A 218 9.22 4.08 17.15
C GLY A 218 8.25 4.66 18.19
N ARG A 219 7.99 3.91 19.24
CA ARG A 219 7.26 4.41 20.41
C ARG A 219 8.02 5.62 20.99
N PRO A 220 7.35 6.74 21.33
CA PRO A 220 8.01 7.82 22.05
C PRO A 220 8.65 7.26 23.32
N SER A 221 9.94 7.52 23.51
CA SER A 221 10.64 7.14 24.73
C SER A 221 10.04 7.93 25.91
N GLY A 222 9.26 7.29 26.76
CA GLY A 222 8.71 7.91 27.96
C GLY A 222 7.22 7.72 28.24
N GLU A 223 6.45 7.13 27.33
CA GLU A 223 5.07 6.75 27.64
C GLU A 223 5.02 5.28 28.10
N GLU A 224 4.85 5.08 29.42
CA GLU A 224 4.45 3.77 29.95
C GLU A 224 3.05 3.39 29.43
N PRO A 225 2.78 2.09 29.19
CA PRO A 225 1.43 1.66 28.83
C PRO A 225 0.48 1.96 30.00
N LEU A 226 -0.60 2.71 29.68
CA LEU A 226 -1.75 2.87 30.56
C LEU A 226 -2.47 1.54 30.75
#